data_5f14c03154ca1c206dcf204873722968
#
_entry.id   5f14c03154ca1c206dcf204873722968
#
_cell.length_a   1.000
_cell.length_b   1.000
_cell.length_c   1.000
_cell.angle_alpha   90.00
_cell.angle_beta   90.00
_cell.angle_gamma   90.00
#
_symmetry.space_group_name_H-M   'P 1'
#
loop_
_entity.id
_entity.type
_entity.pdbx_description
1 polymer ?
#
loop_
_entity_poly.entity_id
_entity_poly.type
_entity_poly.pdbx_seq_one_letter_code
_entity_poly.pdbx_strand_id
1 'polypeptide(L)'
;MPHLDDERIYVLAAAAETATPAESDHLRTCAHCRTALAELRTLLDDLRLYAAANPSAEARARYHALAAEIDTGPSLIARAQQAVAALLAWDSRTQLGAVRQGAAVDYRLLYTTADADIELMVSATGATRRIEGEFIPRDPGAVSTAMIELYAGRTSVPKIATTRADGRFRLDAVTPGAYRVMVVPAGGQLQVIEQLEIS
;
A
#
# COMPACT_ATOMS: atom_id res chain seq x y z
N MET A 1 -13.35 16.98 -36.34
CA MET A 1 -12.58 15.75 -36.65
C MET A 1 -12.68 14.82 -35.46
N PRO A 2 -12.92 13.52 -35.65
CA PRO A 2 -12.91 12.57 -34.53
C PRO A 2 -11.53 12.52 -33.90
N HIS A 3 -11.48 12.24 -32.61
CA HIS A 3 -10.21 12.02 -31.88
C HIS A 3 -9.57 10.72 -32.32
N LEU A 4 -8.26 10.59 -32.10
CA LEU A 4 -7.57 9.30 -32.19
C LEU A 4 -8.14 8.38 -31.11
N ASP A 5 -8.36 7.12 -31.44
CA ASP A 5 -8.82 6.13 -30.48
C ASP A 5 -7.70 5.76 -29.49
N ASP A 6 -8.09 5.16 -28.37
CA ASP A 6 -7.18 4.82 -27.27
C ASP A 6 -6.09 3.81 -27.70
N GLU A 7 -6.42 2.87 -28.60
CA GLU A 7 -5.48 1.91 -29.13
C GLU A 7 -4.39 2.61 -29.96
N ARG A 8 -4.79 3.57 -30.79
CA ARG A 8 -3.85 4.32 -31.61
C ARG A 8 -2.96 5.25 -30.77
N ILE A 9 -3.54 5.90 -29.74
CA ILE A 9 -2.78 6.69 -28.75
C ILE A 9 -1.74 5.80 -28.07
N TYR A 10 -2.12 4.57 -27.67
CA TYR A 10 -1.18 3.64 -27.04
C TYR A 10 -0.03 3.23 -27.97
N VAL A 11 -0.32 2.87 -29.23
CA VAL A 11 0.69 2.49 -30.22
C VAL A 11 1.70 3.62 -30.44
N LEU A 12 1.23 4.87 -30.53
CA LEU A 12 2.07 6.05 -30.70
C LEU A 12 2.86 6.40 -29.42
N ALA A 13 2.27 6.18 -28.25
CA ALA A 13 2.96 6.40 -26.96
C ALA A 13 4.08 5.38 -26.75
N ALA A 14 3.82 4.11 -27.06
CA ALA A 14 4.78 3.02 -26.93
C ALA A 14 5.93 3.10 -27.96
N ALA A 15 5.85 4.02 -28.90
CA ALA A 15 6.77 4.15 -30.05
C ALA A 15 6.88 2.86 -30.89
N ALA A 16 5.81 2.03 -30.89
CA ALA A 16 5.74 0.81 -31.67
C ALA A 16 5.59 1.11 -33.18
N GLU A 17 4.97 2.25 -33.50
CA GLU A 17 4.82 2.76 -34.87
C GLU A 17 5.01 4.28 -34.90
N THR A 18 5.30 4.81 -36.06
CA THR A 18 5.35 6.25 -36.31
C THR A 18 3.98 6.78 -36.68
N ALA A 19 3.70 8.02 -36.25
CA ALA A 19 2.48 8.71 -36.65
C ALA A 19 2.46 8.95 -38.17
N THR A 20 1.34 8.69 -38.80
CA THR A 20 1.10 9.07 -40.20
C THR A 20 1.10 10.59 -40.35
N PRO A 21 1.27 11.15 -41.56
CA PRO A 21 1.18 12.59 -41.79
C PRO A 21 -0.14 13.19 -41.30
N ALA A 22 -1.26 12.52 -41.52
CA ALA A 22 -2.59 12.96 -41.09
C ALA A 22 -2.74 12.99 -39.55
N GLU A 23 -2.20 11.97 -38.84
CA GLU A 23 -2.18 11.91 -37.38
C GLU A 23 -1.26 12.99 -36.80
N SER A 24 -0.11 13.24 -37.43
CA SER A 24 0.81 14.29 -37.03
C SER A 24 0.16 15.66 -37.15
N ASP A 25 -0.60 15.91 -38.21
CA ASP A 25 -1.38 17.14 -38.41
C ASP A 25 -2.51 17.25 -37.37
N HIS A 26 -3.21 16.16 -37.08
CA HIS A 26 -4.22 16.09 -36.04
C HIS A 26 -3.62 16.40 -34.66
N LEU A 27 -2.51 15.80 -34.30
CA LEU A 27 -1.82 16.03 -33.02
C LEU A 27 -1.31 17.48 -32.88
N ARG A 28 -1.01 18.19 -33.97
CA ARG A 28 -0.65 19.62 -33.93
C ARG A 28 -1.84 20.51 -33.55
N THR A 29 -3.04 20.14 -33.94
CA THR A 29 -4.25 20.97 -33.80
C THR A 29 -5.14 20.53 -32.65
N CYS A 30 -5.17 19.24 -32.27
CA CYS A 30 -6.01 18.69 -31.23
C CYS A 30 -5.30 18.65 -29.87
N ALA A 31 -5.67 19.55 -28.96
CA ALA A 31 -5.09 19.59 -27.61
C ALA A 31 -5.38 18.31 -26.81
N HIS A 32 -6.59 17.76 -26.93
CA HIS A 32 -7.00 16.54 -26.21
C HIS A 32 -6.10 15.35 -26.53
N CYS A 33 -5.90 15.04 -27.81
CA CYS A 33 -5.05 13.90 -28.21
C CYS A 33 -3.58 14.13 -27.88
N ARG A 34 -3.10 15.39 -27.90
CA ARG A 34 -1.74 15.74 -27.43
C ARG A 34 -1.54 15.44 -25.96
N THR A 35 -2.50 15.86 -25.12
CA THR A 35 -2.45 15.65 -23.68
C THR A 35 -2.49 14.16 -23.37
N ALA A 36 -3.44 13.40 -23.93
CA ALA A 36 -3.55 11.97 -23.74
C ALA A 36 -2.26 11.22 -24.15
N LEU A 37 -1.67 11.60 -25.29
CA LEU A 37 -0.41 11.01 -25.76
C LEU A 37 0.75 11.34 -24.79
N ALA A 38 0.84 12.56 -24.27
CA ALA A 38 1.90 12.98 -23.36
C ALA A 38 1.77 12.27 -22.01
N GLU A 39 0.58 12.19 -21.44
CA GLU A 39 0.30 11.50 -20.18
C GLU A 39 0.65 10.02 -20.27
N LEU A 40 0.24 9.37 -21.37
CA LEU A 40 0.53 7.94 -21.57
C LEU A 40 2.03 7.68 -21.78
N ARG A 41 2.75 8.57 -22.46
CA ARG A 41 4.21 8.48 -22.58
C ARG A 41 4.90 8.58 -21.24
N THR A 42 4.50 9.55 -20.41
CA THR A 42 5.03 9.70 -19.05
C THR A 42 4.81 8.43 -18.24
N LEU A 43 3.59 7.87 -18.27
CA LEU A 43 3.28 6.62 -17.60
C LEU A 43 4.13 5.45 -18.09
N LEU A 44 4.30 5.31 -19.42
CA LEU A 44 5.12 4.24 -20.00
C LEU A 44 6.61 4.40 -19.67
N ASP A 45 7.10 5.63 -19.59
CA ASP A 45 8.49 5.90 -19.20
C ASP A 45 8.71 5.62 -17.70
N ASP A 46 7.75 5.94 -16.83
CA ASP A 46 7.78 5.55 -15.42
C ASP A 46 7.77 4.02 -15.27
N LEU A 47 6.93 3.31 -16.02
CA LEU A 47 6.92 1.86 -16.05
C LEU A 47 8.22 1.25 -16.62
N ARG A 48 8.86 1.89 -17.60
CA ARG A 48 10.16 1.47 -18.14
C ARG A 48 11.29 1.67 -17.14
N LEU A 49 11.26 2.74 -16.35
CA LEU A 49 12.21 2.94 -15.23
C LEU A 49 12.07 1.82 -14.19
N TYR A 50 10.85 1.36 -13.90
CA TYR A 50 10.61 0.18 -13.08
C TYR A 50 11.11 -1.13 -13.74
N ALA A 51 10.94 -1.27 -15.05
CA ALA A 51 11.42 -2.45 -15.82
C ALA A 51 12.93 -2.44 -16.03
N ALA A 52 13.60 -1.27 -16.00
CA ALA A 52 15.05 -1.14 -16.14
C ALA A 52 15.84 -1.63 -14.90
N ALA A 53 15.19 -1.78 -13.74
CA ALA A 53 15.67 -2.65 -12.70
C ALA A 53 15.51 -4.11 -13.15
N ASN A 54 16.38 -4.55 -14.09
CA ASN A 54 16.32 -5.87 -14.69
C ASN A 54 16.43 -6.93 -13.57
N PRO A 55 15.32 -7.47 -13.04
CA PRO A 55 15.41 -8.46 -11.98
C PRO A 55 16.13 -9.68 -12.54
N SER A 56 17.04 -10.26 -11.75
CA SER A 56 17.72 -11.51 -12.12
C SER A 56 16.69 -12.57 -12.51
N ALA A 57 17.09 -13.57 -13.31
CA ALA A 57 16.21 -14.68 -13.68
C ALA A 57 15.59 -15.35 -12.42
N GLU A 58 16.37 -15.43 -11.34
CA GLU A 58 15.94 -15.97 -10.06
C GLU A 58 14.91 -15.07 -9.35
N ALA A 59 15.09 -13.74 -9.40
CA ALA A 59 14.11 -12.80 -8.89
C ALA A 59 12.80 -12.86 -9.69
N ARG A 60 12.88 -12.97 -11.02
CA ARG A 60 11.67 -13.16 -11.86
C ARG A 60 10.95 -14.45 -11.54
N ALA A 61 11.67 -15.56 -11.35
CA ALA A 61 11.06 -16.84 -10.98
C ALA A 61 10.34 -16.74 -9.64
N ARG A 62 10.91 -16.05 -8.65
CA ARG A 62 10.24 -15.77 -7.37
C ARG A 62 9.00 -14.91 -7.52
N TYR A 63 9.03 -13.87 -8.35
CA TYR A 63 7.85 -13.04 -8.63
C TYR A 63 6.75 -13.83 -9.34
N HIS A 64 7.11 -14.70 -10.29
CA HIS A 64 6.13 -15.57 -10.95
C HIS A 64 5.54 -16.62 -10.00
N ALA A 65 6.33 -17.19 -9.10
CA ALA A 65 5.82 -18.08 -8.06
C ALA A 65 4.85 -17.37 -7.11
N LEU A 66 5.22 -16.16 -6.63
CA LEU A 66 4.33 -15.33 -5.81
C LEU A 66 3.06 -14.91 -6.56
N ALA A 67 3.16 -14.54 -7.84
CA ALA A 67 2.00 -14.21 -8.66
C ALA A 67 1.07 -15.41 -8.84
N ALA A 68 1.60 -16.62 -9.02
CA ALA A 68 0.82 -17.84 -9.10
C ALA A 68 0.11 -18.19 -7.78
N GLU A 69 0.73 -17.90 -6.64
CA GLU A 69 0.09 -18.03 -5.32
C GLU A 69 -1.02 -16.98 -5.11
N ILE A 70 -0.83 -15.76 -5.63
CA ILE A 70 -1.85 -14.69 -5.56
C ILE A 70 -3.04 -15.02 -6.46
N ASP A 71 -2.82 -15.65 -7.62
CA ASP A 71 -3.87 -15.96 -8.62
C ASP A 71 -4.77 -17.13 -8.18
N THR A 72 -4.36 -17.92 -7.19
CA THR A 72 -5.18 -19.00 -6.62
C THR A 72 -6.07 -18.55 -5.47
N GLY A 73 -5.93 -17.32 -5.00
CA GLY A 73 -6.72 -16.72 -3.93
C GLY A 73 -7.90 -15.88 -4.45
N PRO A 74 -8.87 -15.53 -3.58
CA PRO A 74 -9.92 -14.59 -3.94
C PRO A 74 -9.28 -13.26 -4.38
N SER A 75 -9.85 -12.66 -5.44
CA SER A 75 -9.34 -11.38 -5.99
C SER A 75 -9.20 -10.32 -4.88
N LEU A 76 -8.30 -9.35 -5.06
CA LEU A 76 -8.12 -8.23 -4.09
C LEU A 76 -9.45 -7.52 -3.82
N ILE A 77 -10.34 -7.44 -4.81
CA ILE A 77 -11.69 -6.88 -4.66
C ILE A 77 -12.55 -7.77 -3.74
N ALA A 78 -12.53 -9.09 -3.94
CA ALA A 78 -13.26 -10.02 -3.08
C ALA A 78 -12.69 -10.03 -1.64
N ARG A 79 -11.38 -9.91 -1.49
CA ARG A 79 -10.73 -9.77 -0.16
C ARG A 79 -11.09 -8.44 0.50
N ALA A 80 -11.14 -7.34 -0.25
CA ALA A 80 -11.56 -6.04 0.27
C ALA A 80 -13.04 -6.01 0.68
N GLN A 81 -13.91 -6.75 -0.02
CA GLN A 81 -15.33 -6.92 0.36
C GLN A 81 -15.53 -7.75 1.63
N GLN A 82 -14.56 -8.58 1.99
CA GLN A 82 -14.55 -9.39 3.20
C GLN A 82 -13.66 -8.81 4.31
N ALA A 83 -13.22 -7.57 4.15
CA ALA A 83 -12.36 -6.93 5.14
C ALA A 83 -13.05 -6.84 6.49
N VAL A 84 -12.34 -7.21 7.54
CA VAL A 84 -12.82 -7.14 8.92
C VAL A 84 -12.27 -5.89 9.57
N ALA A 85 -13.15 -5.05 10.12
CA ALA A 85 -12.74 -3.90 10.90
C ALA A 85 -12.12 -4.36 12.23
N ALA A 86 -10.92 -3.89 12.50
CA ALA A 86 -10.27 -4.09 13.80
C ALA A 86 -10.71 -2.99 14.76
N LEU A 87 -11.19 -3.40 15.93
CA LEU A 87 -11.68 -2.49 16.97
C LEU A 87 -10.58 -2.21 17.99
N LEU A 88 -10.44 -0.95 18.39
CA LEU A 88 -9.53 -0.56 19.46
C LEU A 88 -10.02 -1.17 20.78
N ALA A 89 -9.30 -2.16 21.28
CA ALA A 89 -9.60 -2.85 22.53
C ALA A 89 -8.92 -2.17 23.73
N TRP A 90 -7.75 -1.58 23.49
CA TRP A 90 -7.01 -0.93 24.58
C TRP A 90 -6.07 0.16 24.05
N ASP A 91 -5.96 1.25 24.82
CA ASP A 91 -5.08 2.39 24.54
C ASP A 91 -4.42 2.85 25.86
N SER A 92 -3.09 2.75 25.94
CA SER A 92 -2.36 3.12 27.14
C SER A 92 -2.43 4.61 27.47
N ARG A 93 -2.74 5.47 26.50
CA ARG A 93 -2.90 6.92 26.71
C ARG A 93 -4.10 7.22 27.61
N THR A 94 -5.14 6.39 27.56
CA THR A 94 -6.33 6.58 28.40
C THR A 94 -6.11 6.21 29.86
N GLN A 95 -5.09 5.41 30.16
CA GLN A 95 -4.75 4.96 31.52
C GLN A 95 -3.74 5.87 32.22
N LEU A 96 -3.00 6.68 31.46
CA LEU A 96 -2.00 7.62 31.99
C LEU A 96 -2.64 8.94 32.48
N GLY A 97 -3.89 8.91 32.96
CA GLY A 97 -4.52 10.04 33.60
C GLY A 97 -3.65 10.56 34.76
N ALA A 98 -2.94 11.68 34.51
CA ALA A 98 -2.31 12.55 35.48
C ALA A 98 -0.79 12.45 35.73
N VAL A 99 0.03 11.83 34.87
CA VAL A 99 1.50 11.93 35.05
C VAL A 99 2.20 12.46 33.79
N ARG A 100 2.58 13.76 33.89
CA ARG A 100 3.55 14.52 33.08
C ARG A 100 3.08 15.04 31.72
N GLN A 101 2.58 16.24 31.72
CA GLN A 101 2.67 17.18 30.60
C GLN A 101 4.16 17.37 30.24
N GLY A 102 4.54 17.07 29.00
CA GLY A 102 5.78 17.61 28.42
C GLY A 102 6.79 16.67 27.79
N ALA A 103 6.62 15.35 27.84
CA ALA A 103 7.49 14.44 27.07
C ALA A 103 6.63 13.64 26.08
N ALA A 104 7.16 13.44 24.85
CA ALA A 104 6.57 12.49 23.92
C ALA A 104 6.65 11.09 24.56
N VAL A 105 5.54 10.64 25.13
CA VAL A 105 5.48 9.37 25.85
C VAL A 105 5.21 8.28 24.83
N ASP A 106 6.03 7.24 24.84
CA ASP A 106 5.73 6.02 24.12
C ASP A 106 4.40 5.46 24.61
N TYR A 107 3.57 5.01 23.69
CA TYR A 107 2.27 4.45 24.01
C TYR A 107 1.99 3.18 23.22
N ARG A 108 1.06 2.39 23.74
CA ARG A 108 0.65 1.13 23.12
C ARG A 108 -0.83 1.14 22.82
N LEU A 109 -1.19 0.50 21.72
CA LEU A 109 -2.54 0.30 21.25
C LEU A 109 -2.74 -1.17 20.97
N LEU A 110 -3.88 -1.72 21.33
CA LEU A 110 -4.30 -3.05 20.98
C LEU A 110 -5.59 -2.98 20.17
N TYR A 111 -5.53 -3.47 18.96
CA TYR A 111 -6.69 -3.66 18.11
C TYR A 111 -7.03 -5.14 18.05
N THR A 112 -8.31 -5.45 17.99
CA THR A 112 -8.79 -6.84 17.98
C THR A 112 -9.80 -7.05 16.87
N THR A 113 -9.76 -8.23 16.26
CA THR A 113 -10.78 -8.77 15.35
C THR A 113 -11.26 -10.11 15.87
N ALA A 114 -12.15 -10.78 15.13
CA ALA A 114 -12.52 -12.16 15.43
C ALA A 114 -11.31 -13.12 15.30
N ASP A 115 -10.40 -12.84 14.35
CA ASP A 115 -9.37 -13.79 13.91
C ASP A 115 -7.96 -13.46 14.40
N ALA A 116 -7.71 -12.22 14.84
CA ALA A 116 -6.38 -11.78 15.27
C ALA A 116 -6.43 -10.59 16.22
N ASP A 117 -5.31 -10.41 16.92
CA ASP A 117 -4.98 -9.20 17.64
C ASP A 117 -3.82 -8.48 16.93
N ILE A 118 -3.82 -7.13 16.97
CA ILE A 118 -2.79 -6.28 16.39
C ILE A 118 -2.30 -5.35 17.48
N GLU A 119 -1.11 -5.60 18.00
CA GLU A 119 -0.46 -4.73 18.98
C GLU A 119 0.42 -3.71 18.26
N LEU A 120 0.34 -2.45 18.67
CA LEU A 120 1.16 -1.36 18.17
C LEU A 120 1.83 -0.64 19.35
N MET A 121 3.12 -0.45 19.27
CA MET A 121 3.88 0.45 20.13
C MET A 121 4.37 1.64 19.30
N VAL A 122 4.02 2.85 19.72
CA VAL A 122 4.40 4.07 19.04
C VAL A 122 5.40 4.81 19.92
N SER A 123 6.58 5.08 19.36
CA SER A 123 7.69 5.75 20.03
C SER A 123 8.09 7.03 19.31
N ALA A 124 8.45 8.06 20.07
CA ALA A 124 8.93 9.31 19.50
C ALA A 124 10.37 9.15 18.95
N THR A 125 10.59 9.66 17.73
CA THR A 125 11.90 9.71 17.10
C THR A 125 12.10 11.09 16.46
N GLY A 126 12.43 12.07 17.29
CA GLY A 126 12.47 13.47 16.86
C GLY A 126 11.10 13.99 16.45
N ALA A 127 11.00 14.56 15.23
CA ALA A 127 9.74 15.06 14.66
C ALA A 127 8.83 13.95 14.12
N THR A 128 9.32 12.72 14.03
CA THR A 128 8.57 11.57 13.51
C THR A 128 8.31 10.53 14.61
N ARG A 129 7.60 9.49 14.24
CA ARG A 129 7.31 8.35 15.12
C ARG A 129 7.83 7.08 14.48
N ARG A 130 8.16 6.13 15.34
CA ARG A 130 8.37 4.73 14.99
C ARG A 130 7.18 3.95 15.48
N ILE A 131 6.67 3.07 14.64
CA ILE A 131 5.65 2.09 15.01
C ILE A 131 6.31 0.72 14.98
N GLU A 132 6.35 0.06 16.12
CA GLU A 132 6.69 -1.36 16.23
C GLU A 132 5.42 -2.10 16.57
N GLY A 133 5.13 -3.18 15.86
CA GLY A 133 3.88 -3.90 16.07
C GLY A 133 4.05 -5.39 15.93
N GLU A 134 3.00 -6.10 16.34
CA GLU A 134 2.91 -7.55 16.24
C GLU A 134 1.50 -7.92 15.75
N PHE A 135 1.45 -8.76 14.72
CA PHE A 135 0.24 -9.40 14.24
C PHE A 135 0.15 -10.78 14.85
N ILE A 136 -0.89 -11.02 15.65
CA ILE A 136 -1.06 -12.21 16.48
C ILE A 136 -2.33 -12.92 16.03
N PRO A 137 -2.27 -13.92 15.14
CA PRO A 137 -3.41 -14.75 14.80
C PRO A 137 -3.95 -15.49 16.04
N ARG A 138 -5.27 -15.59 16.17
CA ARG A 138 -5.91 -16.34 17.27
C ARG A 138 -5.84 -17.84 17.06
N ASP A 139 -5.80 -18.29 15.80
CA ASP A 139 -5.52 -19.69 15.47
C ASP A 139 -4.02 -19.96 15.63
N PRO A 140 -3.60 -20.84 16.55
CA PRO A 140 -2.18 -21.15 16.75
C PRO A 140 -1.51 -21.81 15.54
N GLY A 141 -2.30 -22.37 14.62
CA GLY A 141 -1.81 -22.96 13.36
C GLY A 141 -1.67 -21.95 12.22
N ALA A 142 -2.20 -20.75 12.39
CA ALA A 142 -2.13 -19.73 11.34
C ALA A 142 -0.75 -19.09 11.23
N VAL A 143 -0.40 -18.71 10.02
CA VAL A 143 0.87 -18.04 9.74
C VAL A 143 0.80 -16.57 10.18
N SER A 144 1.77 -16.13 10.98
CA SER A 144 1.88 -14.74 11.46
C SER A 144 2.44 -13.78 10.40
N THR A 145 2.69 -14.26 9.19
CA THR A 145 3.19 -13.41 8.10
C THR A 145 2.05 -12.58 7.52
N ALA A 146 2.24 -11.28 7.51
CA ALA A 146 1.31 -10.30 6.96
C ALA A 146 2.06 -9.14 6.32
N MET A 147 1.45 -8.50 5.34
CA MET A 147 1.87 -7.20 4.84
C MET A 147 1.05 -6.12 5.56
N ILE A 148 1.74 -5.10 6.04
CA ILE A 148 1.17 -3.97 6.76
C ILE A 148 1.29 -2.74 5.87
N GLU A 149 0.17 -2.12 5.57
CA GLU A 149 0.09 -0.91 4.76
C GLU A 149 -0.48 0.24 5.58
N LEU A 150 0.25 1.34 5.68
CA LEU A 150 -0.12 2.54 6.43
C LEU A 150 -0.42 3.69 5.47
N TYR A 151 -1.67 4.13 5.40
CA TYR A 151 -2.16 5.18 4.53
C TYR A 151 -2.43 6.47 5.31
N ALA A 152 -1.80 7.59 4.90
CA ALA A 152 -2.05 8.92 5.45
C ALA A 152 -3.32 9.60 4.87
N GLY A 153 -4.06 8.90 4.02
CA GLY A 153 -5.28 9.37 3.35
C GLY A 153 -5.73 8.38 2.30
N ARG A 154 -6.86 8.64 1.64
CA ARG A 154 -7.47 7.68 0.69
C ARG A 154 -6.66 7.46 -0.59
N THR A 155 -5.86 8.43 -0.99
CA THR A 155 -5.11 8.42 -2.27
C THR A 155 -3.59 8.49 -2.08
N SER A 156 -3.10 8.40 -0.83
CA SER A 156 -1.66 8.43 -0.56
C SER A 156 -1.00 7.09 -0.87
N VAL A 157 0.25 7.16 -1.31
CA VAL A 157 1.11 5.97 -1.40
C VAL A 157 1.35 5.46 0.03
N PRO A 158 1.06 4.19 0.34
CA PRO A 158 1.22 3.67 1.69
C PRO A 158 2.70 3.51 2.06
N LYS A 159 2.99 3.63 3.36
CA LYS A 159 4.20 3.01 3.91
C LYS A 159 3.91 1.53 4.12
N ILE A 160 4.85 0.67 3.68
CA ILE A 160 4.67 -0.78 3.72
C ILE A 160 5.73 -1.41 4.61
N ALA A 161 5.30 -2.37 5.43
CA ALA A 161 6.18 -3.28 6.15
C ALA A 161 5.66 -4.71 5.99
N THR A 162 6.55 -5.67 6.08
CA THR A 162 6.19 -7.10 6.16
C THR A 162 6.55 -7.61 7.53
N THR A 163 5.68 -8.41 8.13
CA THR A 163 5.98 -9.05 9.41
C THR A 163 7.10 -10.07 9.24
N ARG A 164 7.85 -10.29 10.29
CA ARG A 164 8.76 -11.43 10.41
C ARG A 164 7.96 -12.70 10.70
N ALA A 165 8.66 -13.84 10.79
CA ALA A 165 8.02 -15.11 11.12
C ALA A 165 7.35 -15.11 12.50
N ASP A 166 7.79 -14.26 13.41
CA ASP A 166 7.21 -14.05 14.74
C ASP A 166 6.04 -13.07 14.77
N GLY A 167 5.57 -12.59 13.61
CA GLY A 167 4.49 -11.64 13.49
C GLY A 167 4.88 -10.17 13.69
N ARG A 168 6.14 -9.89 14.03
CA ARG A 168 6.59 -8.53 14.32
C ARG A 168 6.94 -7.75 13.07
N PHE A 169 6.62 -6.45 13.10
CA PHE A 169 6.94 -5.50 12.04
C PHE A 169 7.38 -4.16 12.59
N ARG A 170 7.91 -3.32 11.71
CA ARG A 170 8.35 -1.96 12.06
C ARG A 170 8.14 -1.00 10.90
N LEU A 171 7.63 0.18 11.22
CA LEU A 171 7.51 1.34 10.35
C LEU A 171 8.26 2.51 10.96
N ASP A 172 9.23 3.05 10.24
CA ASP A 172 10.02 4.21 10.67
C ASP A 172 9.55 5.49 9.97
N ALA A 173 9.94 6.64 10.53
CA ALA A 173 9.70 7.96 9.97
C ALA A 173 8.22 8.22 9.65
N VAL A 174 7.31 7.83 10.56
CA VAL A 174 5.89 8.12 10.47
C VAL A 174 5.65 9.52 11.05
N THR A 175 5.02 10.40 10.27
CA THR A 175 4.63 11.74 10.78
C THR A 175 3.42 11.62 11.70
N PRO A 176 3.28 12.47 12.73
CA PRO A 176 2.03 12.55 13.48
C PRO A 176 0.84 12.84 12.56
N GLY A 177 -0.32 12.25 12.85
CA GLY A 177 -1.53 12.40 12.03
C GLY A 177 -2.47 11.22 12.12
N ALA A 178 -3.54 11.28 11.32
CA ALA A 178 -4.54 10.23 11.19
C ALA A 178 -4.17 9.28 10.03
N TYR A 179 -4.27 7.99 10.28
CA TYR A 179 -3.91 6.94 9.35
C TYR A 179 -4.97 5.86 9.28
N ARG A 180 -5.03 5.20 8.13
CA ARG A 180 -5.70 3.92 7.96
C ARG A 180 -4.64 2.83 7.84
N VAL A 181 -4.83 1.71 8.53
CA VAL A 181 -3.92 0.55 8.43
C VAL A 181 -4.65 -0.61 7.80
N MET A 182 -4.02 -1.22 6.81
CA MET A 182 -4.47 -2.49 6.24
C MET A 182 -3.46 -3.56 6.61
N VAL A 183 -3.96 -4.63 7.21
CA VAL A 183 -3.17 -5.83 7.51
C VAL A 183 -3.63 -6.92 6.56
N VAL A 184 -2.74 -7.35 5.69
CA VAL A 184 -2.97 -8.36 4.65
C VAL A 184 -2.23 -9.63 5.05
N PRO A 185 -2.87 -10.57 5.77
CA PRO A 185 -2.24 -11.84 6.12
C PRO A 185 -1.91 -12.67 4.87
N ALA A 186 -0.88 -13.50 4.93
CA ALA A 186 -0.56 -14.48 3.88
C ALA A 186 -1.70 -15.48 3.67
N GLY A 187 -2.52 -15.73 4.70
CA GLY A 187 -3.79 -16.46 4.66
C GLY A 187 -4.83 -15.76 5.51
N GLY A 188 -6.12 -15.97 5.23
CA GLY A 188 -7.20 -15.37 6.00
C GLY A 188 -7.71 -14.03 5.46
N GLN A 189 -8.49 -13.34 6.27
CA GLN A 189 -9.20 -12.14 5.88
C GLN A 189 -8.34 -10.89 6.03
N LEU A 190 -8.53 -9.92 5.13
CA LEU A 190 -7.97 -8.58 5.26
C LEU A 190 -8.54 -7.90 6.51
N GLN A 191 -7.67 -7.33 7.33
CA GLN A 191 -8.07 -6.59 8.53
C GLN A 191 -7.77 -5.10 8.37
N VAL A 192 -8.66 -4.25 8.85
CA VAL A 192 -8.58 -2.80 8.65
C VAL A 192 -8.76 -2.08 9.97
N ILE A 193 -7.78 -1.26 10.32
CA ILE A 193 -7.91 -0.21 11.33
C ILE A 193 -8.29 1.07 10.57
N GLU A 194 -9.55 1.46 10.64
CA GLU A 194 -10.08 2.60 9.87
C GLU A 194 -9.48 3.94 10.32
N GLN A 195 -9.18 4.08 11.61
CA GLN A 195 -8.63 5.30 12.17
C GLN A 195 -7.59 4.99 13.23
N LEU A 196 -6.32 5.28 12.90
CA LEU A 196 -5.18 5.22 13.80
C LEU A 196 -4.63 6.64 13.99
N GLU A 197 -4.79 7.20 15.19
CA GLU A 197 -4.24 8.51 15.54
C GLU A 197 -2.82 8.36 16.09
N ILE A 198 -1.87 8.94 15.39
CA ILE A 198 -0.45 9.01 15.79
C ILE A 198 -0.15 10.42 16.29
N SER A 199 0.15 10.55 17.56
CA SER A 199 0.42 11.83 18.26
C SER A 199 1.91 12.02 18.58
#